data_21702889d3284f400fe7c1079e6a61d1
#
_entry.id   21702889d3284f400fe7c1079e6a61d1
#
_cell.length_a   1.000
_cell.length_b   1.000
_cell.length_c   1.000
_cell.angle_alpha   90.00
_cell.angle_beta   90.00
_cell.angle_gamma   90.00
#
_symmetry.space_group_name_H-M   'P 1'
#
loop_
_entity.id
_entity.type
_entity.pdbx_description
1 polymer ?
#
loop_
_entity_poly.entity_id
_entity_poly.type
_entity_poly.pdbx_seq_one_letter_code
_entity_poly.pdbx_strand_id
1 'polypeptide(L)' 'MSTRTFNNEAKIKLTQLINEGMAVMHEVETLNEGLNDTIKAVAEELEIKPATLKKAVKIAHKAKLKEEEID' A
#
# COMPACT_ATOMS: atom_id res chain seq x y z
N MET A 1 23.22 14.73 16.90
CA MET A 1 22.37 15.44 15.98
C MET A 1 21.93 16.77 16.53
N SER A 2 22.03 17.71 15.73
CA SER A 2 21.67 19.03 16.17
C SER A 2 20.17 19.15 16.39
N THR A 3 19.85 19.96 17.33
CA THR A 3 18.46 20.34 17.58
C THR A 3 18.12 21.52 16.69
N ARG A 4 18.33 21.34 15.43
CA ARG A 4 18.11 22.43 14.49
C ARG A 4 16.65 22.88 14.53
N THR A 5 16.46 24.16 14.63
CA THR A 5 15.12 24.74 14.60
C THR A 5 14.73 24.96 13.13
N PHE A 6 13.62 24.39 12.73
CA PHE A 6 13.13 24.60 11.37
C PHE A 6 12.48 25.98 11.29
N ASN A 7 12.68 26.64 10.17
CA ASN A 7 12.02 27.91 9.91
C ASN A 7 10.56 27.64 9.50
N ASN A 8 9.79 28.68 9.34
CA ASN A 8 8.37 28.55 9.01
C ASN A 8 8.14 27.83 7.70
N GLU A 9 8.96 28.11 6.70
CA GLU A 9 8.86 27.46 5.40
C GLU A 9 9.06 25.94 5.50
N ALA A 10 10.04 25.52 6.28
CA ALA A 10 10.30 24.10 6.49
C ALA A 10 9.13 23.44 7.22
N LYS A 11 8.57 24.12 8.20
CA LYS A 11 7.42 23.60 8.95
C LYS A 11 6.21 23.40 8.05
N ILE A 12 5.95 24.36 7.16
CA ILE A 12 4.84 24.26 6.21
C ILE A 12 5.04 23.06 5.28
N LYS A 13 6.25 22.87 4.77
CA LYS A 13 6.55 21.76 3.88
C LYS A 13 6.38 20.41 4.59
N LEU A 14 6.84 20.33 5.84
CA LEU A 14 6.67 19.11 6.62
C LEU A 14 5.21 18.81 6.90
N THR A 15 4.43 19.83 7.22
CA THR A 15 3.00 19.66 7.46
C THR A 15 2.28 19.18 6.21
N GLN A 16 2.62 19.74 5.07
CA GLN A 16 2.05 19.32 3.79
C GLN A 16 2.40 17.87 3.49
N LEU A 17 3.66 17.50 3.70
CA LEU A 17 4.10 16.12 3.48
C LEU A 17 3.35 15.14 4.36
N ILE A 18 3.20 15.47 5.65
CA ILE A 18 2.50 14.61 6.58
C ILE A 18 1.03 14.43 6.17
N ASN A 19 0.38 15.54 5.80
CA ASN A 19 -1.02 15.49 5.38
C ASN A 19 -1.22 14.67 4.12
N GLU A 20 -0.35 14.85 3.14
CA GLU A 20 -0.39 14.08 1.90
C GLU A 20 -0.10 12.61 2.15
N GLY A 21 0.89 12.34 3.00
CA GLY A 21 1.23 10.97 3.36
C GLY A 21 0.08 10.25 4.05
N MET A 22 -0.58 10.93 4.96
CA MET A 22 -1.73 10.36 5.65
C MET A 22 -2.88 10.06 4.69
N ALA A 23 -3.13 10.96 3.74
CA ALA A 23 -4.18 10.75 2.74
C ALA A 23 -3.87 9.54 1.86
N VAL A 24 -2.62 9.41 1.42
CA VAL A 24 -2.19 8.26 0.62
C VAL A 24 -2.32 6.96 1.38
N MET A 25 -1.89 6.95 2.63
CA MET A 25 -1.99 5.75 3.46
C MET A 25 -3.43 5.33 3.68
N HIS A 26 -4.30 6.29 3.89
CA HIS A 26 -5.73 6.02 4.03
C HIS A 26 -6.31 5.42 2.75
N GLU A 27 -5.91 5.95 1.60
CA GLU A 27 -6.32 5.43 0.31
C GLU A 27 -5.86 3.99 0.10
N VAL A 28 -4.61 3.70 0.50
CA VAL A 28 -4.07 2.35 0.42
C VAL A 28 -4.87 1.39 1.29
N GLU A 29 -5.23 1.80 2.50
CA GLU A 29 -6.06 0.98 3.38
C GLU A 29 -7.42 0.67 2.76
N THR A 30 -8.06 1.68 2.17
CA THR A 30 -9.34 1.52 1.52
C THR A 30 -9.25 0.55 0.34
N LEU A 31 -8.21 0.68 -0.47
CA LEU A 31 -7.97 -0.21 -1.59
C LEU A 31 -7.70 -1.63 -1.13
N ASN A 32 -6.94 -1.79 -0.04
CA ASN A 32 -6.67 -3.11 0.52
C ASN A 32 -7.94 -3.79 1.04
N GLU A 33 -8.83 -3.03 1.66
CA GLU A 33 -10.11 -3.55 2.11
C GLU A 33 -10.94 -4.05 0.94
N GLY A 34 -11.00 -3.27 -0.13
CA GLY A 34 -11.70 -3.67 -1.35
C GLY A 34 -11.10 -4.92 -1.97
N LEU A 35 -9.77 -5.00 -2.00
CA LEU A 35 -9.09 -6.18 -2.51
C LEU A 35 -9.39 -7.40 -1.66
N ASN A 36 -9.37 -7.27 -0.33
CA ASN A 36 -9.67 -8.37 0.57
C ASN A 36 -11.10 -8.89 0.36
N ASP A 37 -12.06 -7.98 0.17
CA ASP A 37 -13.44 -8.37 -0.10
C ASP A 37 -13.55 -9.13 -1.42
N THR A 38 -12.86 -8.68 -2.44
CA THR A 38 -12.83 -9.35 -3.74
C THR A 38 -12.19 -10.73 -3.62
N ILE A 39 -11.08 -10.82 -2.89
CA ILE A 39 -10.41 -12.11 -2.67
C ILE A 39 -11.35 -13.10 -1.97
N LYS A 40 -12.07 -12.65 -0.96
CA LYS A 40 -13.02 -13.49 -0.25
C LYS A 40 -14.13 -14.00 -1.18
N ALA A 41 -14.67 -13.12 -1.99
CA ALA A 41 -15.74 -13.49 -2.92
C ALA A 41 -15.28 -14.52 -3.96
N VAL A 42 -14.11 -14.29 -4.56
CA VAL A 42 -13.56 -15.20 -5.55
C VAL A 42 -13.16 -16.53 -4.92
N ALA A 43 -12.58 -16.48 -3.73
CA ALA A 43 -12.18 -17.69 -3.02
C ALA A 43 -13.39 -18.57 -2.70
N GLU A 44 -14.48 -17.96 -2.29
CA GLU A 44 -15.72 -18.67 -2.02
C GLU A 44 -16.26 -19.32 -3.30
N GLU A 45 -16.27 -18.57 -4.39
CA GLU A 45 -16.71 -19.06 -5.68
C GLU A 45 -15.89 -20.25 -6.17
N LEU A 46 -14.58 -20.20 -5.98
CA LEU A 46 -13.66 -21.24 -6.42
C LEU A 46 -13.44 -22.33 -5.37
N GLU A 47 -14.05 -22.20 -4.21
CA GLU A 47 -13.86 -23.12 -3.10
C GLU A 47 -12.41 -23.24 -2.66
N ILE A 48 -11.72 -22.11 -2.62
CA ILE A 48 -10.33 -22.02 -2.17
C ILE A 48 -10.28 -21.18 -0.91
N LYS A 49 -9.28 -21.41 -0.07
CA LYS A 49 -9.10 -20.59 1.12
C LYS A 49 -8.68 -19.18 0.72
N PRO A 50 -9.31 -18.14 1.28
CA PRO A 50 -8.92 -16.77 0.98
C PRO A 50 -7.44 -16.49 1.20
N ALA A 51 -6.84 -17.04 2.25
CA ALA A 51 -5.42 -16.87 2.53
C ALA A 51 -4.54 -17.39 1.40
N THR A 52 -4.92 -18.53 0.82
CA THR A 52 -4.18 -19.13 -0.29
C THR A 52 -4.24 -18.22 -1.52
N LEU A 53 -5.43 -17.70 -1.81
CA LEU A 53 -5.61 -16.83 -2.97
C LEU A 53 -4.86 -15.51 -2.79
N LYS A 54 -4.91 -14.94 -1.58
CA LYS A 54 -4.17 -13.72 -1.27
C LYS A 54 -2.66 -13.91 -1.46
N LYS A 55 -2.16 -15.06 -1.03
CA LYS A 55 -0.74 -15.40 -1.19
C LYS A 55 -0.36 -15.48 -2.67
N ALA A 56 -1.22 -16.06 -3.48
CA ALA A 56 -0.99 -16.14 -4.92
C ALA A 56 -0.91 -14.76 -5.55
N VAL A 57 -1.78 -13.85 -5.15
CA VAL A 57 -1.76 -12.45 -5.63
C VAL A 57 -0.45 -11.78 -5.26
N LYS A 58 0.01 -11.97 -4.02
CA LYS A 58 1.28 -11.39 -3.56
C LYS A 58 2.46 -11.92 -4.36
N ILE A 59 2.48 -13.21 -4.63
CA ILE A 59 3.55 -13.83 -5.40
C ILE A 59 3.57 -13.28 -6.83
N ALA A 60 2.41 -13.17 -7.44
CA ALA A 60 2.29 -12.61 -8.79
C ALA A 60 2.76 -11.17 -8.83
N HIS A 61 2.43 -10.38 -7.83
CA HIS A 61 2.86 -8.98 -7.74
C HIS A 61 4.39 -8.88 -7.64
N LYS A 62 4.99 -9.72 -6.81
CA LYS A 62 6.45 -9.72 -6.67
C LYS A 62 7.15 -10.12 -7.95
N ALA A 63 6.61 -11.11 -8.65
CA ALA A 63 7.17 -11.55 -9.92
C ALA A 63 7.12 -10.42 -10.96
N LYS A 64 6.01 -9.69 -10.98
CA LYS A 64 5.84 -8.57 -11.90
C LYS A 64 6.84 -7.45 -11.61
N LEU A 65 7.05 -7.14 -10.33
CA LEU A 65 8.03 -6.13 -9.94
C LEU A 65 9.43 -6.51 -10.37
N LYS A 66 9.79 -7.78 -10.24
CA LYS A 66 11.12 -8.26 -10.68
C LYS A 66 11.30 -8.13 -12.17
N GLU A 67 10.26 -8.42 -12.94
CA GLU A 67 10.33 -8.24 -14.39
C GLU A 67 10.59 -6.79 -14.77
N GLU A 68 9.94 -5.88 -14.06
CA GLU A 68 10.11 -4.45 -14.32
C GLU A 68 11.48 -3.93 -13.93
N GLU A 69 12.14 -4.58 -12.97
CA GLU A 69 13.48 -4.20 -12.54
C GLU A 69 14.57 -4.67 -13.50
N ILE A 70 14.29 -5.70 -14.28
CA ILE A 70 15.25 -6.24 -15.23
C ILE A 70 15.09 -5.51 -16.55
N ASP A 71 16.06 -4.72 -16.88
CA ASP A 71 16.04 -4.00 -18.15
C ASP A 71 17.05 -4.56 -19.10
#